data_d44eb34ba933d79594fcf0dbed1d8654
#
_entry.id   d44eb34ba933d79594fcf0dbed1d8654
#
_cell.length_a   1.000
_cell.length_b   1.000
_cell.length_c   1.000
_cell.angle_alpha   90.00
_cell.angle_beta   90.00
_cell.angle_gamma   90.00
#
_symmetry.space_group_name_H-M   'P 1'
#
loop_
_entity.id
_entity.type
_entity.pdbx_description
1 polymer ?
#
loop_
_entity_poly.entity_id
_entity_poly.type
_entity_poly.pdbx_seq_one_letter_code
_entity_poly.pdbx_strand_id
1 'polypeptide(L)'
;MAAVTAAMVKELREMTGAGMMDCKKALANTDGDMDKAVEYLRENGMAKAAKKAGRIAAEGIVKTVVEGTKAAIVEVNSETDFVAKNADFNAYVEDVAAQALTTKAADIDAFLAESWNKDSSKTVADALAGQIAVIGENLKIRRFAQLEEANGFIASYIHMGGKIGVLVDVETDVVNPAIEEMARNVAMQAAALKPMYTNRDEVDADYIAKETEIITAAAKNEKPDANDKIIEGMVKGRINKELKEICLLDQVYVK
;
A
#
# COMPACT_ATOMS: atom_id res chain seq x y z
N MET A 1 -23.64 -19.60 -36.02
CA MET A 1 -23.08 -19.60 -34.66
C MET A 1 -22.13 -20.77 -34.54
N ALA A 2 -20.83 -20.52 -34.36
CA ALA A 2 -19.87 -21.58 -34.07
C ALA A 2 -20.20 -22.23 -32.72
N ALA A 3 -20.12 -23.55 -32.63
CA ALA A 3 -20.41 -24.24 -31.38
C ALA A 3 -19.30 -23.97 -30.37
N VAL A 4 -19.62 -23.29 -29.26
CA VAL A 4 -18.68 -23.09 -28.16
C VAL A 4 -18.36 -24.43 -27.50
N THR A 5 -17.10 -24.88 -27.61
CA THR A 5 -16.64 -26.18 -27.06
C THR A 5 -16.07 -26.00 -25.65
N ALA A 6 -16.05 -27.08 -24.87
CA ALA A 6 -15.42 -27.07 -23.55
C ALA A 6 -13.91 -26.80 -23.62
N ALA A 7 -13.24 -27.19 -24.71
CA ALA A 7 -11.83 -26.89 -24.93
C ALA A 7 -11.57 -25.40 -25.11
N MET A 8 -12.38 -24.71 -25.91
CA MET A 8 -12.28 -23.25 -26.08
C MET A 8 -12.51 -22.50 -24.75
N VAL A 9 -13.47 -22.94 -23.95
CA VAL A 9 -13.74 -22.34 -22.63
C VAL A 9 -12.56 -22.53 -21.70
N LYS A 10 -11.93 -23.71 -21.71
CA LYS A 10 -10.73 -24.01 -20.93
C LYS A 10 -9.55 -23.14 -21.36
N GLU A 11 -9.30 -23.06 -22.66
CA GLU A 11 -8.23 -22.24 -23.24
C GLU A 11 -8.39 -20.75 -22.89
N LEU A 12 -9.59 -20.19 -23.10
CA LEU A 12 -9.87 -18.79 -22.75
C LEU A 12 -9.70 -18.53 -21.25
N ARG A 13 -10.05 -19.51 -20.40
CA ARG A 13 -9.84 -19.41 -18.95
C ARG A 13 -8.35 -19.43 -18.59
N GLU A 14 -7.56 -20.28 -19.22
CA GLU A 14 -6.10 -20.34 -19.01
C GLU A 14 -5.41 -19.04 -19.45
N MET A 15 -5.88 -18.43 -20.54
CA MET A 15 -5.36 -17.15 -21.04
C MET A 15 -5.74 -15.96 -20.16
N THR A 16 -6.94 -15.94 -19.56
CA THR A 16 -7.50 -14.72 -18.94
C THR A 16 -7.66 -14.81 -17.42
N GLY A 17 -7.59 -16.02 -16.84
CA GLY A 17 -7.93 -16.27 -15.43
C GLY A 17 -9.42 -16.09 -15.09
N ALA A 18 -10.26 -15.72 -16.05
CA ALA A 18 -11.68 -15.45 -15.83
C ALA A 18 -12.46 -16.72 -15.43
N GLY A 19 -13.61 -16.54 -14.76
CA GLY A 19 -14.47 -17.65 -14.37
C GLY A 19 -15.00 -18.44 -15.57
N MET A 20 -15.14 -19.77 -15.43
CA MET A 20 -15.56 -20.66 -16.51
C MET A 20 -16.88 -20.23 -17.18
N MET A 21 -17.85 -19.74 -16.39
CA MET A 21 -19.13 -19.27 -16.92
C MET A 21 -19.02 -17.94 -17.65
N ASP A 22 -18.10 -17.06 -17.22
CA ASP A 22 -17.80 -15.81 -17.92
C ASP A 22 -17.11 -16.09 -19.27
N CYS A 23 -16.14 -17.02 -19.31
CA CYS A 23 -15.50 -17.47 -20.55
C CYS A 23 -16.51 -18.07 -21.52
N LYS A 24 -17.41 -18.96 -21.04
CA LYS A 24 -18.46 -19.54 -21.87
C LYS A 24 -19.40 -18.47 -22.45
N LYS A 25 -19.78 -17.49 -21.63
CA LYS A 25 -20.64 -16.37 -22.05
C LYS A 25 -19.91 -15.46 -23.06
N ALA A 26 -18.64 -15.18 -22.84
CA ALA A 26 -17.83 -14.38 -23.76
C ALA A 26 -17.76 -15.04 -25.14
N LEU A 27 -17.38 -16.31 -25.21
CA LEU A 27 -17.33 -17.08 -26.45
C LEU A 27 -18.70 -17.17 -27.17
N ALA A 28 -19.78 -17.30 -26.40
CA ALA A 28 -21.12 -17.33 -26.98
C ALA A 28 -21.52 -15.98 -27.60
N ASN A 29 -21.11 -14.86 -26.99
CA ASN A 29 -21.39 -13.50 -27.49
C ASN A 29 -20.48 -13.07 -28.63
N THR A 30 -19.39 -13.80 -28.87
CA THR A 30 -18.39 -13.48 -29.91
C THR A 30 -18.31 -14.58 -31.00
N ASP A 31 -19.35 -15.43 -31.10
CA ASP A 31 -19.44 -16.53 -32.06
C ASP A 31 -18.21 -17.48 -32.05
N GLY A 32 -17.58 -17.65 -30.89
CA GLY A 32 -16.41 -18.49 -30.69
C GLY A 32 -15.08 -17.81 -31.08
N ASP A 33 -15.06 -16.54 -31.40
CA ASP A 33 -13.84 -15.77 -31.69
C ASP A 33 -13.10 -15.51 -30.37
N MET A 34 -11.89 -16.07 -30.22
CA MET A 34 -11.09 -16.02 -29.00
C MET A 34 -10.63 -14.59 -28.67
N ASP A 35 -10.16 -13.85 -29.67
CA ASP A 35 -9.63 -12.50 -29.48
C ASP A 35 -10.75 -11.54 -29.05
N LYS A 36 -11.90 -11.61 -29.70
CA LYS A 36 -13.08 -10.84 -29.30
C LYS A 36 -13.63 -11.29 -27.95
N ALA A 37 -13.49 -12.56 -27.58
CA ALA A 37 -13.89 -13.05 -26.28
C ALA A 37 -12.99 -12.51 -25.16
N VAL A 38 -11.68 -12.34 -25.39
CA VAL A 38 -10.76 -11.68 -24.47
C VAL A 38 -11.16 -10.21 -24.29
N GLU A 39 -11.44 -9.48 -25.39
CA GLU A 39 -11.89 -8.09 -25.33
C GLU A 39 -13.23 -7.94 -24.59
N TYR A 40 -14.20 -8.82 -24.91
CA TYR A 40 -15.48 -8.88 -24.20
C TYR A 40 -15.31 -9.13 -22.67
N LEU A 41 -14.38 -10.00 -22.27
CA LEU A 41 -14.08 -10.24 -20.86
C LEU A 41 -13.44 -9.01 -20.19
N ARG A 42 -12.57 -8.29 -20.91
CA ARG A 42 -11.96 -7.05 -20.44
C ARG A 42 -13.02 -5.97 -20.19
N GLU A 43 -13.89 -5.70 -21.15
CA GLU A 43 -14.98 -4.73 -21.01
C GLU A 43 -15.93 -5.06 -19.85
N ASN A 44 -16.31 -6.35 -19.74
CA ASN A 44 -17.16 -6.81 -18.64
C ASN A 44 -16.43 -6.75 -17.28
N GLY A 45 -15.11 -6.96 -17.25
CA GLY A 45 -14.28 -6.78 -16.07
C GLY A 45 -14.31 -5.35 -15.56
N MET A 46 -14.13 -4.38 -16.46
CA MET A 46 -14.25 -2.95 -16.14
C MET A 46 -15.64 -2.59 -15.61
N ALA A 47 -16.71 -3.11 -16.23
CA ALA A 47 -18.07 -2.89 -15.77
C ALA A 47 -18.36 -3.51 -14.38
N LYS A 48 -17.78 -4.69 -14.09
CA LYS A 48 -17.87 -5.31 -12.77
C LYS A 48 -17.09 -4.51 -11.72
N ALA A 49 -15.89 -4.01 -12.07
CA ALA A 49 -15.08 -3.17 -11.20
C ALA A 49 -15.81 -1.86 -10.87
N ALA A 50 -16.36 -1.17 -11.86
CA ALA A 50 -17.13 0.06 -11.66
C ALA A 50 -18.33 -0.14 -10.70
N LYS A 51 -19.06 -1.26 -10.80
CA LYS A 51 -20.18 -1.58 -9.90
C LYS A 51 -19.74 -1.82 -8.44
N LYS A 52 -18.47 -2.18 -8.22
CA LYS A 52 -17.91 -2.47 -6.89
C LYS A 52 -17.14 -1.30 -6.30
N ALA A 53 -16.76 -0.31 -7.10
CA ALA A 53 -15.88 0.79 -6.70
C ALA A 53 -16.38 1.58 -5.46
N GLY A 54 -17.68 1.62 -5.21
CA GLY A 54 -18.27 2.25 -4.03
C GLY A 54 -18.26 1.40 -2.75
N ARG A 55 -17.80 0.13 -2.80
CA ARG A 55 -17.71 -0.72 -1.62
C ARG A 55 -16.46 -0.40 -0.82
N ILE A 56 -16.57 -0.50 0.51
CA ILE A 56 -15.44 -0.23 1.41
C ILE A 56 -14.43 -1.38 1.30
N ALA A 57 -13.20 -1.05 0.90
CA ALA A 57 -12.05 -1.94 0.89
C ALA A 57 -11.10 -1.51 2.02
N ALA A 58 -11.37 -2.01 3.24
CA ALA A 58 -10.64 -1.63 4.46
C ALA A 58 -9.56 -2.65 4.86
N GLU A 59 -9.60 -3.85 4.29
CA GLU A 59 -8.61 -4.89 4.43
C GLU A 59 -7.55 -4.79 3.31
N GLY A 60 -6.69 -5.78 3.18
CA GLY A 60 -5.66 -5.84 2.16
C GLY A 60 -4.27 -6.05 2.74
N ILE A 61 -3.26 -5.81 1.91
CA ILE A 61 -1.85 -5.97 2.30
C ILE A 61 -0.98 -4.83 1.78
N VAL A 62 0.12 -4.63 2.50
CA VAL A 62 1.28 -3.87 2.06
C VAL A 62 2.35 -4.85 1.58
N LYS A 63 3.02 -4.53 0.48
CA LYS A 63 4.16 -5.29 -0.06
C LYS A 63 5.32 -4.34 -0.33
N THR A 64 6.53 -4.83 -0.09
CA THR A 64 7.78 -4.14 -0.43
C THR A 64 8.57 -4.96 -1.45
N VAL A 65 9.32 -4.28 -2.29
CA VAL A 65 10.33 -4.86 -3.17
C VAL A 65 11.60 -4.01 -3.06
N VAL A 66 12.75 -4.66 -3.00
CA VAL A 66 14.07 -4.00 -2.95
C VAL A 66 14.96 -4.66 -3.99
N GLU A 67 15.50 -3.88 -4.91
CA GLU A 67 16.41 -4.35 -5.96
C GLU A 67 17.58 -3.35 -6.12
N GLY A 68 18.77 -3.79 -5.71
CA GLY A 68 19.96 -2.94 -5.72
C GLY A 68 19.77 -1.70 -4.84
N THR A 69 19.85 -0.53 -5.46
CA THR A 69 19.72 0.77 -4.80
C THR A 69 18.28 1.27 -4.71
N LYS A 70 17.32 0.53 -5.25
CA LYS A 70 15.91 0.96 -5.35
C LYS A 70 14.99 0.09 -4.52
N ALA A 71 13.98 0.72 -3.98
CA ALA A 71 12.89 0.03 -3.32
C ALA A 71 11.54 0.67 -3.65
N ALA A 72 10.50 -0.15 -3.59
CA ALA A 72 9.12 0.33 -3.62
C ALA A 72 8.30 -0.33 -2.52
N ILE A 73 7.29 0.37 -2.06
CA ILE A 73 6.26 -0.10 -1.15
C ILE A 73 4.89 0.24 -1.73
N VAL A 74 3.98 -0.73 -1.72
CA VAL A 74 2.62 -0.56 -2.23
C VAL A 74 1.61 -0.97 -1.18
N GLU A 75 0.45 -0.29 -1.15
CA GLU A 75 -0.72 -0.69 -0.37
C GLU A 75 -1.84 -1.04 -1.34
N VAL A 76 -2.30 -2.29 -1.30
CA VAL A 76 -3.44 -2.77 -2.09
C VAL A 76 -4.52 -3.28 -1.15
N ASN A 77 -5.69 -2.65 -1.20
CA ASN A 77 -6.82 -2.96 -0.34
C ASN A 77 -7.79 -3.95 -0.99
N SER A 78 -8.47 -4.71 -0.14
CA SER A 78 -9.57 -5.64 -0.44
C SER A 78 -10.73 -5.43 0.54
N GLU A 79 -11.91 -6.01 0.25
CA GLU A 79 -13.06 -5.91 1.16
C GLU A 79 -12.85 -6.78 2.42
N THR A 80 -12.26 -7.99 2.26
CA THR A 80 -12.12 -8.97 3.33
C THR A 80 -10.68 -9.40 3.60
N ASP A 81 -10.42 -9.87 4.80
CA ASP A 81 -9.15 -10.48 5.19
C ASP A 81 -8.93 -11.87 4.54
N PHE A 82 -9.98 -12.54 4.09
CA PHE A 82 -9.88 -13.77 3.29
C PHE A 82 -9.15 -13.51 1.98
N VAL A 83 -9.53 -12.43 1.26
CA VAL A 83 -8.84 -12.03 0.03
C VAL A 83 -7.42 -11.56 0.33
N ALA A 84 -7.19 -10.83 1.41
CA ALA A 84 -5.85 -10.41 1.82
C ALA A 84 -4.89 -11.60 2.04
N LYS A 85 -5.41 -12.78 2.40
CA LYS A 85 -4.65 -14.04 2.57
C LYS A 85 -4.63 -14.93 1.33
N ASN A 86 -5.38 -14.58 0.26
CA ASN A 86 -5.48 -15.37 -0.95
C ASN A 86 -4.16 -15.32 -1.74
N ALA A 87 -3.70 -16.47 -2.24
CA ALA A 87 -2.43 -16.58 -2.96
C ALA A 87 -2.43 -15.78 -4.27
N ASP A 88 -3.52 -15.82 -5.05
CA ASP A 88 -3.62 -15.10 -6.33
C ASP A 88 -3.63 -13.57 -6.10
N PHE A 89 -4.30 -13.11 -5.04
CA PHE A 89 -4.25 -11.71 -4.64
C PHE A 89 -2.83 -11.29 -4.22
N ASN A 90 -2.14 -12.11 -3.42
CA ASN A 90 -0.77 -11.83 -3.00
C ASN A 90 0.19 -11.77 -4.20
N ALA A 91 0.08 -12.70 -5.16
CA ALA A 91 0.87 -12.69 -6.39
C ALA A 91 0.60 -11.42 -7.22
N TYR A 92 -0.66 -11.02 -7.34
CA TYR A 92 -1.01 -9.76 -8.00
C TYR A 92 -0.39 -8.54 -7.30
N VAL A 93 -0.41 -8.48 -5.96
CA VAL A 93 0.21 -7.38 -5.21
C VAL A 93 1.74 -7.37 -5.35
N GLU A 94 2.38 -8.54 -5.50
CA GLU A 94 3.81 -8.63 -5.85
C GLU A 94 4.10 -8.03 -7.22
N ASP A 95 3.26 -8.32 -8.21
CA ASP A 95 3.38 -7.72 -9.55
C ASP A 95 3.16 -6.19 -9.53
N VAL A 96 2.20 -5.70 -8.72
CA VAL A 96 2.01 -4.25 -8.51
C VAL A 96 3.23 -3.62 -7.85
N ALA A 97 3.86 -4.28 -6.88
CA ALA A 97 5.08 -3.79 -6.24
C ALA A 97 6.27 -3.74 -7.22
N ALA A 98 6.42 -4.76 -8.06
CA ALA A 98 7.43 -4.78 -9.13
C ALA A 98 7.20 -3.67 -10.18
N GLN A 99 5.94 -3.40 -10.55
CA GLN A 99 5.57 -2.26 -11.39
C GLN A 99 5.93 -0.94 -10.71
N ALA A 100 5.60 -0.80 -9.41
CA ALA A 100 5.90 0.39 -8.64
C ALA A 100 7.40 0.65 -8.48
N LEU A 101 8.25 -0.37 -8.51
CA LEU A 101 9.71 -0.21 -8.43
C LEU A 101 10.28 0.58 -9.63
N THR A 102 9.68 0.43 -10.80
CA THR A 102 10.18 0.99 -12.06
C THR A 102 9.36 2.15 -12.60
N THR A 103 8.23 2.47 -11.97
CA THR A 103 7.34 3.56 -12.41
C THR A 103 8.03 4.92 -12.33
N LYS A 104 7.59 5.83 -13.20
CA LYS A 104 7.91 7.25 -13.14
C LYS A 104 6.66 8.11 -12.84
N ALA A 105 5.57 7.47 -12.51
CA ALA A 105 4.33 8.15 -12.17
C ALA A 105 4.50 9.00 -10.91
N ALA A 106 4.03 10.22 -10.95
CA ALA A 106 4.08 11.15 -9.81
C ALA A 106 2.96 10.89 -8.79
N ASP A 107 1.89 10.25 -9.21
CA ASP A 107 0.72 9.96 -8.38
C ASP A 107 0.04 8.64 -8.81
N ILE A 108 -0.99 8.28 -8.06
CA ILE A 108 -1.71 7.02 -8.29
C ILE A 108 -2.49 7.01 -9.60
N ASP A 109 -2.99 8.13 -10.06
CA ASP A 109 -3.79 8.20 -11.29
C ASP A 109 -2.87 8.01 -12.51
N ALA A 110 -1.70 8.63 -12.51
CA ALA A 110 -0.67 8.42 -13.52
C ALA A 110 -0.17 6.96 -13.50
N PHE A 111 0.04 6.37 -12.31
CA PHE A 111 0.44 4.96 -12.16
C PHE A 111 -0.59 4.01 -12.76
N LEU A 112 -1.87 4.23 -12.49
CA LEU A 112 -2.95 3.41 -13.02
C LEU A 112 -3.07 3.49 -14.56
N ALA A 113 -2.64 4.60 -15.16
CA ALA A 113 -2.63 4.79 -16.61
C ALA A 113 -1.42 4.18 -17.33
N GLU A 114 -0.36 3.79 -16.61
CA GLU A 114 0.81 3.15 -17.22
C GLU A 114 0.47 1.79 -17.84
N SER A 115 1.26 1.39 -18.85
CA SER A 115 1.22 0.04 -19.40
C SER A 115 1.61 -0.98 -18.32
N TRP A 116 0.86 -2.06 -18.21
CA TRP A 116 1.13 -3.13 -17.26
C TRP A 116 2.37 -3.94 -17.67
N ASN A 117 3.35 -4.07 -16.78
CA ASN A 117 4.63 -4.73 -17.08
C ASN A 117 4.48 -6.21 -17.50
N LYS A 118 3.45 -6.90 -17.02
CA LYS A 118 3.19 -8.31 -17.38
C LYS A 118 2.47 -8.47 -18.71
N ASP A 119 1.77 -7.42 -19.17
CA ASP A 119 1.02 -7.43 -20.41
C ASP A 119 0.85 -5.99 -20.92
N SER A 120 1.73 -5.57 -21.81
CA SER A 120 1.77 -4.20 -22.33
C SER A 120 0.54 -3.81 -23.17
N SER A 121 -0.34 -4.75 -23.49
CA SER A 121 -1.64 -4.46 -24.14
C SER A 121 -2.68 -3.89 -23.18
N LYS A 122 -2.39 -3.89 -21.87
CA LYS A 122 -3.26 -3.41 -20.79
C LYS A 122 -2.60 -2.29 -20.02
N THR A 123 -3.43 -1.48 -19.37
CA THR A 123 -2.97 -0.56 -18.33
C THR A 123 -2.96 -1.26 -16.96
N VAL A 124 -2.32 -0.64 -15.97
CA VAL A 124 -2.40 -1.07 -14.56
C VAL A 124 -3.86 -1.08 -14.09
N ALA A 125 -4.67 -0.09 -14.51
CA ALA A 125 -6.11 -0.04 -14.22
C ALA A 125 -6.87 -1.22 -14.84
N ASP A 126 -6.53 -1.62 -16.07
CA ASP A 126 -7.14 -2.79 -16.72
C ASP A 126 -6.77 -4.09 -15.97
N ALA A 127 -5.51 -4.22 -15.55
CA ALA A 127 -5.06 -5.37 -14.75
C ALA A 127 -5.81 -5.44 -13.42
N LEU A 128 -5.98 -4.30 -12.73
CA LEU A 128 -6.78 -4.20 -11.52
C LEU A 128 -8.24 -4.61 -11.75
N ALA A 129 -8.87 -4.10 -12.81
CA ALA A 129 -10.24 -4.46 -13.16
C ALA A 129 -10.40 -5.97 -13.45
N GLY A 130 -9.40 -6.57 -14.09
CA GLY A 130 -9.32 -8.02 -14.29
C GLY A 130 -9.30 -8.78 -12.96
N GLN A 131 -8.47 -8.36 -12.01
CA GLN A 131 -8.42 -8.98 -10.67
C GLN A 131 -9.73 -8.82 -9.90
N ILE A 132 -10.37 -7.66 -9.96
CA ILE A 132 -11.70 -7.42 -9.36
C ILE A 132 -12.74 -8.38 -9.96
N ALA A 133 -12.68 -8.64 -11.26
CA ALA A 133 -13.59 -9.55 -11.94
C ALA A 133 -13.39 -11.02 -11.50
N VAL A 134 -12.14 -11.45 -11.29
CA VAL A 134 -11.77 -12.82 -10.89
C VAL A 134 -12.04 -13.05 -9.41
N ILE A 135 -11.54 -12.17 -8.54
CA ILE A 135 -11.65 -12.29 -7.08
C ILE A 135 -13.07 -12.02 -6.59
N GLY A 136 -13.79 -11.12 -7.26
CA GLY A 136 -15.18 -10.83 -6.92
C GLY A 136 -15.37 -9.78 -5.84
N GLU A 137 -14.31 -9.16 -5.32
CA GLU A 137 -14.33 -8.06 -4.38
C GLU A 137 -13.88 -6.74 -5.01
N ASN A 138 -14.18 -5.61 -4.36
CA ASN A 138 -13.56 -4.33 -4.66
C ASN A 138 -12.09 -4.37 -4.23
N LEU A 139 -11.19 -4.13 -5.17
CA LEU A 139 -9.76 -3.99 -4.91
C LEU A 139 -9.33 -2.56 -5.25
N LYS A 140 -8.37 -2.04 -4.52
CA LYS A 140 -7.83 -0.70 -4.75
C LYS A 140 -6.32 -0.67 -4.53
N ILE A 141 -5.56 -0.31 -5.55
CA ILE A 141 -4.18 0.14 -5.35
C ILE A 141 -4.29 1.53 -4.74
N ARG A 142 -4.07 1.63 -3.44
CA ARG A 142 -4.35 2.84 -2.68
C ARG A 142 -3.25 3.87 -2.84
N ARG A 143 -2.01 3.42 -2.73
CA ARG A 143 -0.81 4.25 -2.78
C ARG A 143 0.44 3.41 -2.99
N PHE A 144 1.49 4.07 -3.42
CA PHE A 144 2.85 3.54 -3.48
C PHE A 144 3.85 4.63 -3.08
N ALA A 145 5.06 4.21 -2.73
CA ALA A 145 6.21 5.09 -2.57
C ALA A 145 7.46 4.37 -3.06
N GLN A 146 8.45 5.15 -3.49
CA GLN A 146 9.76 4.67 -3.94
C GLN A 146 10.85 5.33 -3.13
N LEU A 147 11.94 4.60 -2.92
CA LEU A 147 13.21 5.11 -2.41
C LEU A 147 14.32 4.70 -3.36
N GLU A 148 15.34 5.52 -3.46
CA GLU A 148 16.59 5.21 -4.17
C GLU A 148 17.76 5.70 -3.33
N GLU A 149 18.64 4.77 -2.91
CA GLU A 149 19.84 5.05 -2.11
C GLU A 149 21.09 4.60 -2.88
N ALA A 150 21.87 5.56 -3.35
CA ALA A 150 23.06 5.30 -4.15
C ALA A 150 24.33 5.02 -3.29
N ASN A 151 24.35 5.50 -2.04
CA ASN A 151 25.50 5.40 -1.13
C ASN A 151 25.10 4.68 0.16
N GLY A 152 24.57 3.46 0.02
CA GLY A 152 24.12 2.69 1.16
C GLY A 152 23.21 1.56 0.75
N PHE A 153 22.09 1.42 1.46
CA PHE A 153 21.09 0.39 1.15
C PHE A 153 19.71 0.75 1.72
N ILE A 154 18.68 0.08 1.24
CA ILE A 154 17.32 0.21 1.75
C ILE A 154 16.92 -1.07 2.49
N ALA A 155 16.61 -0.93 3.78
CA ALA A 155 16.05 -2.00 4.57
C ALA A 155 14.52 -2.03 4.46
N SER A 156 13.95 -3.22 4.43
CA SER A 156 12.50 -3.40 4.40
C SER A 156 12.03 -4.32 5.53
N TYR A 157 10.83 -4.05 6.03
CA TYR A 157 10.19 -4.88 7.04
C TYR A 157 8.68 -4.97 6.78
N ILE A 158 8.18 -6.18 6.75
CA ILE A 158 6.73 -6.48 6.67
C ILE A 158 6.29 -7.12 7.97
N HIS A 159 5.26 -6.55 8.60
CA HIS A 159 4.71 -7.02 9.86
C HIS A 159 3.31 -7.58 9.70
N MET A 160 2.98 -8.61 10.52
CA MET A 160 1.65 -9.24 10.59
C MET A 160 1.09 -9.65 9.21
N GLY A 161 1.93 -10.27 8.37
CA GLY A 161 1.49 -10.78 7.07
C GLY A 161 1.03 -9.71 6.08
N GLY A 162 1.67 -8.52 6.12
CA GLY A 162 1.36 -7.43 5.19
C GLY A 162 0.42 -6.36 5.77
N LYS A 163 0.12 -6.37 7.06
CA LYS A 163 -0.69 -5.29 7.68
C LYS A 163 0.08 -4.00 7.87
N ILE A 164 1.40 -4.07 8.03
CA ILE A 164 2.30 -2.92 8.12
C ILE A 164 3.53 -3.21 7.28
N GLY A 165 3.96 -2.24 6.49
CA GLY A 165 5.22 -2.27 5.76
C GLY A 165 6.04 -1.02 6.03
N VAL A 166 7.36 -1.17 6.13
CA VAL A 166 8.29 -0.08 6.37
C VAL A 166 9.48 -0.23 5.44
N LEU A 167 9.92 0.88 4.85
CA LEU A 167 11.20 1.04 4.21
C LEU A 167 12.06 1.99 5.06
N VAL A 168 13.32 1.65 5.24
CA VAL A 168 14.32 2.52 5.90
C VAL A 168 15.45 2.74 4.91
N ASP A 169 15.66 3.99 4.59
CA ASP A 169 16.78 4.46 3.79
C ASP A 169 18.01 4.63 4.70
N VAL A 170 19.13 4.02 4.32
CA VAL A 170 20.37 4.00 5.12
C VAL A 170 21.53 4.47 4.26
N GLU A 171 21.93 5.71 4.45
CA GLU A 171 23.14 6.26 3.87
C GLU A 171 24.35 5.85 4.70
N THR A 172 25.29 5.12 4.09
CA THR A 172 26.51 4.63 4.76
C THR A 172 27.55 4.12 3.77
N ASP A 173 28.81 4.42 4.05
CA ASP A 173 29.96 3.86 3.30
C ASP A 173 30.27 2.40 3.67
N VAL A 174 29.65 1.87 4.72
CA VAL A 174 29.92 0.52 5.23
C VAL A 174 28.62 -0.29 5.30
N VAL A 175 28.56 -1.36 4.54
CA VAL A 175 27.48 -2.33 4.59
C VAL A 175 28.00 -3.64 5.17
N ASN A 176 27.41 -4.08 6.27
CA ASN A 176 27.73 -5.36 6.90
C ASN A 176 26.48 -5.89 7.66
N PRO A 177 26.48 -7.18 8.06
CA PRO A 177 25.32 -7.79 8.70
C PRO A 177 24.84 -7.07 9.98
N ALA A 178 25.72 -6.44 10.75
CA ALA A 178 25.34 -5.71 11.96
C ALA A 178 24.59 -4.42 11.63
N ILE A 179 24.99 -3.69 10.59
CA ILE A 179 24.32 -2.48 10.12
C ILE A 179 22.98 -2.83 9.46
N GLU A 180 22.92 -3.92 8.68
CA GLU A 180 21.66 -4.41 8.10
C GLU A 180 20.66 -4.82 9.19
N GLU A 181 21.14 -5.51 10.24
CA GLU A 181 20.28 -5.87 11.39
C GLU A 181 19.81 -4.61 12.14
N MET A 182 20.68 -3.64 12.35
CA MET A 182 20.30 -2.35 12.97
C MET A 182 19.22 -1.65 12.15
N ALA A 183 19.36 -1.53 10.84
CA ALA A 183 18.37 -0.92 9.97
C ALA A 183 17.03 -1.66 10.02
N ARG A 184 17.05 -2.99 10.03
CA ARG A 184 15.85 -3.80 10.21
C ARG A 184 15.19 -3.57 11.57
N ASN A 185 15.97 -3.40 12.62
CA ASN A 185 15.46 -3.09 13.96
C ASN A 185 14.82 -1.71 14.01
N VAL A 186 15.35 -0.72 13.28
CA VAL A 186 14.73 0.60 13.12
C VAL A 186 13.39 0.47 12.38
N ALA A 187 13.31 -0.35 11.32
CA ALA A 187 12.06 -0.62 10.63
C ALA A 187 11.02 -1.30 11.56
N MET A 188 11.45 -2.22 12.41
CA MET A 188 10.59 -2.85 13.43
C MET A 188 10.11 -1.84 14.48
N GLN A 189 10.97 -0.92 14.92
CA GLN A 189 10.61 0.19 15.82
C GLN A 189 9.50 1.05 15.19
N ALA A 190 9.70 1.48 13.95
CA ALA A 190 8.71 2.28 13.21
C ALA A 190 7.38 1.53 13.04
N ALA A 191 7.41 0.22 12.75
CA ALA A 191 6.21 -0.60 12.66
C ALA A 191 5.45 -0.70 13.99
N ALA A 192 6.18 -0.81 15.12
CA ALA A 192 5.60 -0.98 16.44
C ALA A 192 5.02 0.33 17.01
N LEU A 193 5.77 1.43 16.95
CA LEU A 193 5.42 2.68 17.61
C LEU A 193 4.88 3.77 16.66
N LYS A 194 4.85 3.50 15.36
CA LYS A 194 4.20 4.36 14.35
C LYS A 194 4.58 5.84 14.46
N PRO A 195 5.88 6.21 14.45
CA PRO A 195 6.28 7.59 14.53
C PRO A 195 5.69 8.39 13.37
N MET A 196 5.38 9.65 13.61
CA MET A 196 4.89 10.59 12.60
C MET A 196 6.06 11.32 11.93
N TYR A 197 7.18 11.50 12.65
CA TYR A 197 8.36 12.25 12.24
C TYR A 197 9.61 11.47 12.61
N THR A 198 10.72 11.71 11.91
CA THR A 198 12.01 11.12 12.28
C THR A 198 12.58 11.82 13.52
N ASN A 199 12.54 13.15 13.56
CA ASN A 199 13.07 13.96 14.64
C ASN A 199 12.15 15.17 14.92
N ARG A 200 12.47 15.94 15.98
CA ARG A 200 11.66 17.09 16.41
C ARG A 200 11.69 18.27 15.45
N ASP A 201 12.76 18.40 14.67
CA ASP A 201 12.93 19.53 13.75
C ASP A 201 12.01 19.41 12.53
N GLU A 202 11.50 18.21 12.26
CA GLU A 202 10.52 17.95 11.20
C GLU A 202 9.08 18.22 11.62
N VAL A 203 8.83 18.42 12.92
CA VAL A 203 7.47 18.61 13.42
C VAL A 203 6.96 19.98 13.02
N ASP A 204 5.81 19.99 12.33
CA ASP A 204 5.18 21.21 11.83
C ASP A 204 4.89 22.19 12.97
N ALA A 205 5.28 23.46 12.80
CA ALA A 205 5.04 24.51 13.77
C ALA A 205 3.54 24.73 14.04
N ASP A 206 2.69 24.59 13.03
CA ASP A 206 1.23 24.69 13.15
C ASP A 206 0.67 23.54 13.98
N TYR A 207 1.25 22.31 13.84
CA TYR A 207 0.90 21.18 14.70
C TYR A 207 1.21 21.49 16.16
N ILE A 208 2.43 21.95 16.47
CA ILE A 208 2.84 22.31 17.83
C ILE A 208 1.95 23.42 18.41
N ALA A 209 1.64 24.44 17.61
CA ALA A 209 0.78 25.54 18.05
C ALA A 209 -0.63 25.05 18.42
N LYS A 210 -1.22 24.21 17.58
CA LYS A 210 -2.55 23.64 17.80
C LYS A 210 -2.61 22.72 19.02
N GLU A 211 -1.63 21.81 19.17
CA GLU A 211 -1.55 20.94 20.34
C GLU A 211 -1.30 21.73 21.62
N THR A 212 -0.47 22.78 21.56
CA THR A 212 -0.25 23.70 22.69
C THR A 212 -1.55 24.35 23.14
N GLU A 213 -2.40 24.82 22.22
CA GLU A 213 -3.70 25.41 22.52
C GLU A 213 -4.64 24.39 23.21
N ILE A 214 -4.75 23.19 22.64
CA ILE A 214 -5.59 22.10 23.18
C ILE A 214 -5.14 21.70 24.58
N ILE A 215 -3.84 21.48 24.76
CA ILE A 215 -3.25 21.08 26.05
C ILE A 215 -3.39 22.18 27.08
N THR A 216 -3.26 23.46 26.68
CA THR A 216 -3.46 24.63 27.59
C THR A 216 -4.90 24.69 28.09
N ALA A 217 -5.87 24.51 27.19
CA ALA A 217 -7.28 24.47 27.58
C ALA A 217 -7.57 23.30 28.53
N ALA A 218 -7.05 22.13 28.25
CA ALA A 218 -7.18 20.94 29.12
C ALA A 218 -6.52 21.17 30.49
N ALA A 219 -5.32 21.74 30.55
CA ALA A 219 -4.62 22.05 31.81
C ALA A 219 -5.36 23.06 32.70
N LYS A 220 -5.95 24.08 32.08
CA LYS A 220 -6.78 25.07 32.80
C LYS A 220 -8.06 24.45 33.36
N ASN A 221 -8.71 23.58 32.61
CA ASN A 221 -9.89 22.84 33.05
C ASN A 221 -9.58 21.88 34.21
N GLU A 222 -8.42 21.23 34.17
CA GLU A 222 -7.97 20.30 35.22
C GLU A 222 -7.58 21.03 36.51
N LYS A 223 -6.97 22.20 36.39
CA LYS A 223 -6.52 23.02 37.51
C LYS A 223 -6.97 24.49 37.36
N PRO A 224 -8.26 24.79 37.61
CA PRO A 224 -8.79 26.15 37.41
C PRO A 224 -8.11 27.22 38.25
N ASP A 225 -7.63 26.86 39.44
CA ASP A 225 -6.99 27.79 40.40
C ASP A 225 -5.46 27.87 40.23
N ALA A 226 -4.88 27.19 39.25
CA ALA A 226 -3.44 27.22 39.01
C ALA A 226 -3.03 28.55 38.37
N ASN A 227 -1.90 29.10 38.81
CA ASN A 227 -1.33 30.28 38.17
C ASN A 227 -0.73 29.93 36.79
N ASP A 228 -0.52 30.93 35.93
CA ASP A 228 -0.05 30.76 34.56
C ASP A 228 1.27 29.98 34.49
N LYS A 229 2.21 30.20 35.42
CA LYS A 229 3.49 29.49 35.46
C LYS A 229 3.34 27.96 35.67
N ILE A 230 2.36 27.56 36.46
CA ILE A 230 2.03 26.14 36.68
C ILE A 230 1.43 25.57 35.40
N ILE A 231 0.50 26.27 34.76
CA ILE A 231 -0.12 25.86 33.50
C ILE A 231 0.95 25.72 32.39
N GLU A 232 1.83 26.73 32.24
CA GLU A 232 2.94 26.67 31.28
C GLU A 232 3.85 25.44 31.51
N GLY A 233 4.19 25.15 32.76
CA GLY A 233 4.98 23.98 33.13
C GLY A 233 4.28 22.65 32.75
N MET A 234 2.96 22.56 32.97
CA MET A 234 2.15 21.40 32.59
C MET A 234 2.11 21.23 31.07
N VAL A 235 1.86 22.33 30.34
CA VAL A 235 1.80 22.34 28.88
C VAL A 235 3.13 21.88 28.28
N LYS A 236 4.25 22.49 28.71
CA LYS A 236 5.59 22.12 28.27
C LYS A 236 5.90 20.64 28.52
N GLY A 237 5.51 20.13 29.69
CA GLY A 237 5.70 18.72 30.05
C GLY A 237 4.91 17.79 29.15
N ARG A 238 3.66 18.12 28.82
CA ARG A 238 2.78 17.32 27.97
C ARG A 238 3.22 17.35 26.51
N ILE A 239 3.54 18.53 25.95
CA ILE A 239 4.12 18.64 24.60
C ILE A 239 5.41 17.82 24.49
N ASN A 240 6.32 17.93 25.48
CA ASN A 240 7.54 17.14 25.44
C ASN A 240 7.28 15.62 25.52
N LYS A 241 6.25 15.18 26.25
CA LYS A 241 5.83 13.77 26.28
C LYS A 241 5.30 13.33 24.92
N GLU A 242 4.46 14.13 24.29
CA GLU A 242 3.90 13.84 22.97
C GLU A 242 4.99 13.75 21.90
N LEU A 243 5.92 14.72 21.88
CA LEU A 243 7.06 14.67 20.94
C LEU A 243 7.89 13.39 21.10
N LYS A 244 8.04 12.89 22.34
CA LYS A 244 8.71 11.60 22.57
C LYS A 244 7.95 10.40 22.02
N GLU A 245 6.66 10.51 21.84
CA GLU A 245 5.84 9.42 21.28
C GLU A 245 5.81 9.48 19.75
N ILE A 246 5.77 10.68 19.15
CA ILE A 246 5.62 10.85 17.70
C ILE A 246 6.93 10.98 16.91
N CYS A 247 8.07 11.29 17.57
CA CYS A 247 9.37 11.40 16.91
C CYS A 247 10.18 10.11 17.10
N LEU A 248 10.55 9.44 16.01
CA LEU A 248 11.27 8.16 16.01
C LEU A 248 12.52 8.17 16.90
N LEU A 249 13.34 9.22 16.79
CA LEU A 249 14.61 9.34 17.54
C LEU A 249 14.43 9.61 19.04
N ASP A 250 13.25 10.02 19.47
CA ASP A 250 12.91 10.27 20.88
C ASP A 250 12.17 9.09 21.54
N GLN A 251 11.69 8.13 20.74
CA GLN A 251 10.96 6.96 21.22
C GLN A 251 11.86 6.03 22.06
N VAL A 252 11.27 5.37 23.02
CA VAL A 252 11.96 4.29 23.74
C VAL A 252 12.11 3.09 22.81
N TYR A 253 13.33 2.56 22.71
CA TYR A 253 13.61 1.40 21.88
C TYR A 253 12.87 0.16 22.38
N VAL A 254 12.16 -0.54 21.46
CA VAL A 254 11.23 -1.65 21.78
C VAL A 254 11.92 -3.00 22.03
N LYS A 255 13.22 -3.12 21.76
CA LYS A 255 14.01 -4.34 22.01
C LYS A 255 14.86 -4.22 23.26
#